data_6efd4318e7efa6b5641b00914d5dc36d
#
_entry.id   6efd4318e7efa6b5641b00914d5dc36d
#
_cell.length_a   1.000
_cell.length_b   1.000
_cell.length_c   1.000
_cell.angle_alpha   90.00
_cell.angle_beta   90.00
_cell.angle_gamma   90.00
#
_symmetry.space_group_name_H-M   'P 1'
#
loop_
_entity.id
_entity.type
_entity.pdbx_description
1 polymer ?
#
loop_
_entity_poly.entity_id
_entity_poly.type
_entity_poly.pdbx_seq_one_letter_code
_entity_poly.pdbx_strand_id
1 'polypeptide(L)'
;TLRRSSAASDVYKRQGIRFQTAPDQPYSMITTHVRFRENDTKTQQLTLGVIGVNLIYGAFYQNDRPKKMLQYLYDHIDRDAIEIDTINFTGPLFEDIDNRVMSLELVRLGMTDAVMFGPDGNNLLPARELYKKNIIAIRGSFRPVTKVNVDMYRKSLSIFEKEPDSDPDNSLVIFEITLSNLMTTGAIDEEDFMDRAKLLCSLGQTVMISNFKEYYRLAEYFSEYTKKKIRLTMGVNNLIEIFNEKYYRNLSGGILEAFGKLFFKNLKVYLYPIIDPETGKITDSNTLRVNPRLKELYNFFKYNDKVVDILDYNTEDMKIFSRDVLEQIKKGEKGWENKLPEGVSKLIINKKLFGFKSK
;
A
#
# COMPACT_ATOMS: atom_id res chain seq x y z
N THR A 1 -27.80 31.59 11.64
CA THR A 1 -27.58 30.19 11.15
C THR A 1 -26.09 29.93 11.09
N LEU A 2 -25.52 29.40 12.17
CA LEU A 2 -24.15 28.91 12.23
C LEU A 2 -24.04 27.71 11.29
N ARG A 3 -23.33 27.87 10.15
CA ARG A 3 -22.87 26.73 9.33
C ARG A 3 -21.88 25.96 10.20
N ARG A 4 -22.26 24.75 10.61
CA ARG A 4 -21.31 23.76 11.12
C ARG A 4 -20.32 23.47 9.98
N SER A 5 -19.07 23.92 10.13
CA SER A 5 -17.97 23.42 9.34
C SER A 5 -17.91 21.91 9.56
N SER A 6 -17.74 21.14 8.48
CA SER A 6 -17.67 19.69 8.60
C SER A 6 -16.49 19.30 9.48
N ALA A 7 -16.72 18.49 10.49
CA ALA A 7 -15.73 18.02 11.47
C ALA A 7 -14.44 17.40 10.85
N ALA A 8 -14.43 17.12 9.55
CA ALA A 8 -13.29 16.59 8.83
C ALA A 8 -12.13 17.59 8.64
N SER A 9 -12.36 18.91 8.66
CA SER A 9 -11.32 19.92 8.46
C SER A 9 -10.45 20.19 9.68
N ASP A 10 -10.92 19.81 10.87
CA ASP A 10 -10.23 20.13 12.12
C ASP A 10 -9.23 19.03 12.53
N VAL A 11 -9.37 17.82 11.99
CA VAL A 11 -8.54 16.64 12.31
C VAL A 11 -7.22 16.64 11.54
N TYR A 12 -7.18 17.27 10.36
CA TYR A 12 -6.01 17.28 9.48
C TYR A 12 -5.40 18.67 9.40
N LYS A 13 -4.09 18.76 9.61
CA LYS A 13 -3.32 20.02 9.48
C LYS A 13 -2.09 19.79 8.61
N ARG A 14 -1.81 20.75 7.73
CA ARG A 14 -0.55 20.84 7.02
C ARG A 14 0.35 21.84 7.72
N GLN A 15 1.56 21.41 8.02
CA GLN A 15 2.58 22.25 8.64
C GLN A 15 3.86 22.21 7.80
N GLY A 16 4.63 23.29 7.78
CA GLY A 16 5.85 23.34 7.03
C GLY A 16 6.77 24.47 7.48
N ILE A 17 8.05 24.27 7.22
CA ILE A 17 9.08 25.27 7.39
C ILE A 17 9.76 25.55 6.05
N ARG A 18 9.92 26.82 5.71
CA ARG A 18 10.76 27.30 4.63
C ARG A 18 11.92 28.08 5.23
N PHE A 19 13.15 27.73 4.88
CA PHE A 19 14.32 28.25 5.55
C PHE A 19 15.51 28.36 4.58
N GLN A 20 16.52 29.16 5.00
CA GLN A 20 17.81 29.32 4.36
C GLN A 20 18.88 28.97 5.39
N THR A 21 19.98 28.36 4.97
CA THR A 21 21.13 28.06 5.86
C THR A 21 22.07 29.22 6.06
N ALA A 22 22.02 30.19 5.14
CA ALA A 22 22.74 31.46 5.21
C ALA A 22 21.96 32.55 4.47
N PRO A 23 22.22 33.85 4.74
CA PRO A 23 21.63 34.95 3.99
C PRO A 23 21.85 34.77 2.49
N ASP A 24 20.87 35.16 1.69
CA ASP A 24 20.87 35.13 0.22
C ASP A 24 21.01 33.74 -0.44
N GLN A 25 20.99 32.66 0.33
CA GLN A 25 20.94 31.30 -0.21
C GLN A 25 19.53 30.93 -0.68
N PRO A 26 19.40 30.02 -1.67
CA PRO A 26 18.11 29.49 -2.06
C PRO A 26 17.38 28.83 -0.88
N TYR A 27 16.05 28.88 -0.90
CA TYR A 27 15.23 28.26 0.15
C TYR A 27 15.16 26.77 0.00
N SER A 28 15.20 26.08 1.15
CA SER A 28 14.75 24.71 1.29
C SER A 28 13.48 24.66 2.13
N MET A 29 12.69 23.64 1.94
CA MET A 29 11.39 23.51 2.63
C MET A 29 11.15 22.08 3.04
N ILE A 30 10.59 21.93 4.24
CA ILE A 30 10.07 20.66 4.77
C ILE A 30 8.57 20.87 5.04
N THR A 31 7.72 20.00 4.52
CA THR A 31 6.29 20.04 4.78
C THR A 31 5.80 18.70 5.30
N THR A 32 4.93 18.74 6.30
CA THR A 32 4.28 17.56 6.87
C THR A 32 2.78 17.71 6.81
N HIS A 33 2.09 16.58 6.66
CA HIS A 33 0.67 16.50 6.91
C HIS A 33 0.46 15.67 8.17
N VAL A 34 -0.35 16.21 9.09
CA VAL A 34 -0.56 15.64 10.42
C VAL A 34 -2.05 15.41 10.63
N ARG A 35 -2.39 14.20 11.03
CA ARG A 35 -3.73 13.83 11.49
C ARG A 35 -3.74 13.77 13.00
N PHE A 36 -4.63 14.50 13.64
CA PHE A 36 -4.87 14.40 15.09
C PHE A 36 -5.80 13.22 15.38
N ARG A 37 -5.43 12.43 16.36
CA ARG A 37 -6.27 11.32 16.88
C ARG A 37 -7.08 11.75 18.09
N GLU A 38 -6.71 12.87 18.72
CA GLU A 38 -7.44 13.50 19.83
C GLU A 38 -8.50 14.47 19.34
N ASN A 39 -9.58 14.61 20.12
CA ASN A 39 -10.73 15.47 19.79
C ASN A 39 -10.69 16.83 20.50
N ASP A 40 -9.79 17.03 21.48
CA ASP A 40 -9.68 18.27 22.21
C ASP A 40 -8.88 19.33 21.43
N THR A 41 -9.54 20.43 21.08
CA THR A 41 -8.92 21.51 20.28
C THR A 41 -7.71 22.15 20.97
N LYS A 42 -7.71 22.29 22.30
CA LYS A 42 -6.59 22.87 23.02
C LYS A 42 -5.37 21.97 22.98
N THR A 43 -5.56 20.68 23.19
CA THR A 43 -4.51 19.67 23.06
C THR A 43 -3.97 19.61 21.63
N GLN A 44 -4.84 19.65 20.62
CA GLN A 44 -4.42 19.71 19.21
C GLN A 44 -3.53 20.94 18.93
N GLN A 45 -3.90 22.14 19.45
CA GLN A 45 -3.11 23.36 19.27
C GLN A 45 -1.74 23.27 19.94
N LEU A 46 -1.67 22.74 21.17
CA LEU A 46 -0.41 22.54 21.87
C LEU A 46 0.50 21.55 21.12
N THR A 47 -0.04 20.42 20.71
CA THR A 47 0.69 19.40 19.92
C THR A 47 1.17 19.98 18.60
N LEU A 48 0.35 20.77 17.90
CA LEU A 48 0.76 21.45 16.66
C LEU A 48 1.92 22.42 16.90
N GLY A 49 1.92 23.15 18.02
CA GLY A 49 3.02 23.99 18.44
C GLY A 49 4.32 23.21 18.65
N VAL A 50 4.25 22.07 19.33
CA VAL A 50 5.42 21.19 19.55
C VAL A 50 5.96 20.65 18.24
N ILE A 51 5.10 20.17 17.32
CA ILE A 51 5.53 19.74 15.97
C ILE A 51 6.25 20.87 15.24
N GLY A 52 5.74 22.12 15.36
CA GLY A 52 6.38 23.28 14.75
C GLY A 52 7.79 23.52 15.26
N VAL A 53 8.00 23.42 16.58
CA VAL A 53 9.32 23.52 17.21
C VAL A 53 10.23 22.37 16.74
N ASN A 54 9.72 21.14 16.73
CA ASN A 54 10.47 19.97 16.28
C ASN A 54 10.89 20.07 14.80
N LEU A 55 10.01 20.62 13.93
CA LEU A 55 10.34 20.89 12.53
C LEU A 55 11.44 21.96 12.40
N ILE A 56 11.41 23.05 13.19
CA ILE A 56 12.44 24.08 13.21
C ILE A 56 13.75 23.46 13.65
N TYR A 57 13.76 22.73 14.76
CA TYR A 57 14.97 22.02 15.24
C TYR A 57 15.52 21.07 14.17
N GLY A 58 14.66 20.26 13.55
CA GLY A 58 15.05 19.34 12.49
C GLY A 58 15.66 20.05 11.29
N ALA A 59 15.05 21.18 10.84
CA ALA A 59 15.52 21.95 9.71
C ALA A 59 16.91 22.55 9.91
N PHE A 60 17.24 22.99 11.12
CA PHE A 60 18.53 23.65 11.38
C PHE A 60 19.62 22.72 11.93
N TYR A 61 19.25 21.66 12.67
CA TYR A 61 20.22 20.80 13.35
C TYR A 61 20.29 19.36 12.84
N GLN A 62 19.35 18.93 11.97
CA GLN A 62 19.27 17.56 11.46
C GLN A 62 19.06 17.48 9.94
N ASN A 63 19.23 18.59 9.21
CA ASN A 63 18.99 18.64 7.76
C ASN A 63 19.94 17.74 6.95
N ASP A 64 21.13 17.43 7.49
CA ASP A 64 22.10 16.50 6.93
C ASP A 64 21.73 15.01 7.17
N ARG A 65 20.77 14.75 8.04
CA ARG A 65 20.34 13.39 8.44
C ARG A 65 18.82 13.27 8.47
N PRO A 66 18.11 13.38 7.34
CA PRO A 66 16.66 13.48 7.28
C PRO A 66 15.93 12.26 7.88
N LYS A 67 16.45 11.04 7.75
CA LYS A 67 15.88 9.86 8.42
C LYS A 67 15.92 9.97 9.94
N LYS A 68 17.02 10.51 10.49
CA LYS A 68 17.15 10.77 11.93
C LYS A 68 16.21 11.90 12.35
N MET A 69 16.07 12.92 11.53
CA MET A 69 15.15 14.03 11.78
C MET A 69 13.72 13.57 12.01
N LEU A 70 13.24 12.56 11.24
CA LEU A 70 11.88 12.02 11.42
C LEU A 70 11.62 11.57 12.86
N GLN A 71 12.63 10.96 13.53
CA GLN A 71 12.48 10.48 14.91
C GLN A 71 12.25 11.63 15.91
N TYR A 72 12.82 12.81 15.63
CA TYR A 72 12.66 14.01 16.47
C TYR A 72 11.30 14.70 16.28
N LEU A 73 10.55 14.41 15.21
CA LEU A 73 9.23 15.01 15.00
C LEU A 73 8.23 14.64 16.10
N TYR A 74 8.44 13.50 16.77
CA TYR A 74 7.63 13.03 17.91
C TYR A 74 8.24 13.38 19.28
N ASP A 75 9.31 14.19 19.32
CA ASP A 75 9.90 14.58 20.61
C ASP A 75 8.87 15.36 21.43
N HIS A 76 8.65 14.97 22.69
CA HIS A 76 7.62 15.49 23.59
C HIS A 76 6.15 15.37 23.08
N ILE A 77 5.90 14.42 22.16
CA ILE A 77 4.55 14.13 21.66
C ILE A 77 4.23 12.65 21.90
N ASP A 78 3.03 12.41 22.42
CA ASP A 78 2.51 11.05 22.52
C ASP A 78 2.29 10.48 21.12
N ARG A 79 2.85 9.28 20.88
CA ARG A 79 2.75 8.61 19.57
C ARG A 79 1.31 8.32 19.16
N ASP A 80 0.41 8.15 20.14
CA ASP A 80 -1.00 7.88 19.89
C ASP A 80 -1.82 9.16 19.66
N ALA A 81 -1.26 10.35 19.94
CA ALA A 81 -1.94 11.62 19.77
C ALA A 81 -2.07 12.07 18.32
N ILE A 82 -1.10 11.68 17.47
CA ILE A 82 -1.02 12.12 16.07
C ILE A 82 -0.57 10.99 15.14
N GLU A 83 -0.83 11.22 13.87
CA GLU A 83 -0.27 10.48 12.74
C GLU A 83 0.37 11.46 11.76
N ILE A 84 1.61 11.20 11.33
CA ILE A 84 2.26 11.94 10.25
C ILE A 84 2.22 11.05 9.02
N ASP A 85 1.25 11.29 8.13
CA ASP A 85 0.97 10.45 6.97
C ASP A 85 1.73 10.89 5.70
N THR A 86 2.28 12.12 5.69
CA THR A 86 3.06 12.63 4.57
C THR A 86 4.16 13.54 5.06
N ILE A 87 5.36 13.42 4.46
CA ILE A 87 6.44 14.37 4.60
C ILE A 87 7.08 14.62 3.23
N ASN A 88 7.44 15.88 2.94
CA ASN A 88 8.15 16.24 1.72
C ASN A 88 9.29 17.19 2.03
N PHE A 89 10.43 16.90 1.42
CA PHE A 89 11.65 17.69 1.43
C PHE A 89 11.86 18.28 0.04
N THR A 90 12.07 19.57 -0.05
CA THR A 90 12.29 20.26 -1.33
C THR A 90 13.34 21.37 -1.18
N GLY A 91 14.00 21.72 -2.28
CA GLY A 91 15.02 22.74 -2.35
C GLY A 91 16.45 22.18 -2.28
N PRO A 92 17.46 23.08 -2.41
CA PRO A 92 18.85 22.69 -2.68
C PRO A 92 19.48 21.77 -1.62
N LEU A 93 19.08 21.91 -0.35
CA LEU A 93 19.58 21.03 0.71
C LEU A 93 19.11 19.58 0.60
N PHE A 94 18.08 19.34 -0.20
CA PHE A 94 17.36 18.09 -0.23
C PHE A 94 17.27 17.49 -1.64
N GLU A 95 18.12 17.93 -2.58
CA GLU A 95 18.13 17.44 -3.97
C GLU A 95 18.38 15.93 -4.07
N ASP A 96 19.20 15.39 -3.16
CA ASP A 96 19.51 13.97 -3.09
C ASP A 96 18.49 13.15 -2.28
N ILE A 97 17.46 13.80 -1.72
CA ILE A 97 16.44 13.13 -0.90
C ILE A 97 15.30 12.61 -1.78
N ASP A 98 15.12 11.29 -1.81
CA ASP A 98 13.92 10.71 -2.39
C ASP A 98 12.78 10.69 -1.35
N ASN A 99 11.74 11.48 -1.60
CA ASN A 99 10.59 11.61 -0.71
C ASN A 99 9.81 10.30 -0.53
N ARG A 100 9.94 9.34 -1.45
CA ARG A 100 9.33 8.00 -1.32
C ARG A 100 10.05 7.18 -0.26
N VAL A 101 11.37 7.28 -0.18
CA VAL A 101 12.17 6.65 0.89
C VAL A 101 11.82 7.26 2.24
N MET A 102 11.60 8.57 2.30
CA MET A 102 11.15 9.24 3.54
C MET A 102 9.76 8.78 3.96
N SER A 103 8.86 8.60 3.00
CA SER A 103 7.50 8.07 3.26
C SER A 103 7.54 6.61 3.73
N LEU A 104 8.38 5.76 3.13
CA LEU A 104 8.63 4.40 3.62
C LEU A 104 9.11 4.42 5.09
N GLU A 105 9.99 5.36 5.41
CA GLU A 105 10.52 5.52 6.77
C GLU A 105 9.44 5.92 7.78
N LEU A 106 8.43 6.73 7.40
CA LEU A 106 7.28 7.03 8.25
C LEU A 106 6.54 5.74 8.65
N VAL A 107 6.28 4.84 7.68
CA VAL A 107 5.61 3.56 7.96
C VAL A 107 6.50 2.65 8.81
N ARG A 108 7.82 2.61 8.53
CA ARG A 108 8.78 1.81 9.30
C ARG A 108 8.88 2.25 10.76
N LEU A 109 8.81 3.56 11.01
CA LEU A 109 8.85 4.14 12.35
C LEU A 109 7.49 4.08 13.06
N GLY A 110 6.43 3.62 12.40
CA GLY A 110 5.07 3.59 12.95
C GLY A 110 4.44 4.97 13.12
N MET A 111 4.89 5.95 12.35
CA MET A 111 4.32 7.30 12.34
C MET A 111 3.02 7.38 11.56
N THR A 112 2.83 6.45 10.62
CA THR A 112 1.60 6.17 9.90
C THR A 112 1.52 4.67 9.59
N ASP A 113 0.33 4.16 9.36
CA ASP A 113 0.13 2.78 8.97
C ASP A 113 0.28 2.55 7.45
N ALA A 114 0.13 3.61 6.64
CA ALA A 114 0.26 3.51 5.19
C ALA A 114 0.62 4.84 4.53
N VAL A 115 1.35 4.74 3.40
CA VAL A 115 1.68 5.84 2.49
C VAL A 115 1.33 5.47 1.06
N MET A 116 1.08 6.45 0.21
CA MET A 116 0.69 6.23 -1.18
C MET A 116 1.53 7.06 -2.15
N PHE A 117 1.75 6.51 -3.35
CA PHE A 117 2.44 7.15 -4.46
C PHE A 117 1.60 7.11 -5.73
N GLY A 118 1.56 8.22 -6.45
CA GLY A 118 0.88 8.30 -7.73
C GLY A 118 1.69 7.69 -8.89
N PRO A 119 1.09 7.60 -10.08
CA PRO A 119 1.77 7.16 -11.30
C PRO A 119 3.01 7.99 -11.65
N ASP A 120 3.01 9.26 -11.25
CA ASP A 120 4.14 10.18 -11.39
C ASP A 120 5.26 9.97 -10.35
N GLY A 121 5.04 9.05 -9.40
CA GLY A 121 5.96 8.75 -8.31
C GLY A 121 5.92 9.75 -7.16
N ASN A 122 5.02 10.74 -7.19
CA ASN A 122 4.86 11.71 -6.11
C ASN A 122 4.04 11.13 -4.96
N ASN A 123 4.31 11.64 -3.75
CA ASN A 123 3.53 11.30 -2.57
C ASN A 123 2.07 11.75 -2.73
N LEU A 124 1.16 10.84 -2.46
CA LEU A 124 -0.28 11.11 -2.41
C LEU A 124 -0.76 11.14 -0.96
N LEU A 125 -1.73 12.01 -0.68
CA LEU A 125 -2.38 12.07 0.62
C LEU A 125 -3.53 11.05 0.67
N PRO A 126 -3.42 9.97 1.49
CA PRO A 126 -4.44 8.91 1.52
C PRO A 126 -5.85 9.45 1.79
N ALA A 127 -5.97 10.40 2.73
CA ALA A 127 -7.26 11.02 3.08
C ALA A 127 -7.96 11.71 1.90
N ARG A 128 -7.21 12.21 0.92
CA ARG A 128 -7.76 12.84 -0.29
C ARG A 128 -8.08 11.80 -1.37
N GLU A 129 -7.14 10.91 -1.62
CA GLU A 129 -7.23 9.96 -2.74
C GLU A 129 -8.27 8.86 -2.49
N LEU A 130 -8.43 8.42 -1.24
CA LEU A 130 -9.39 7.37 -0.87
C LEU A 130 -10.81 7.89 -0.59
N TYR A 131 -10.95 9.21 -0.38
CA TYR A 131 -12.22 9.78 0.08
C TYR A 131 -13.35 9.56 -0.91
N LYS A 132 -14.37 8.80 -0.47
CA LYS A 132 -15.57 8.46 -1.25
C LYS A 132 -15.28 7.75 -2.58
N LYS A 133 -14.13 7.11 -2.72
CA LYS A 133 -13.77 6.30 -3.90
C LYS A 133 -14.25 4.86 -3.76
N ASN A 134 -14.55 4.21 -4.89
CA ASN A 134 -14.50 2.76 -4.97
C ASN A 134 -13.03 2.34 -4.99
N ILE A 135 -12.68 1.29 -4.27
CA ILE A 135 -11.30 0.85 -4.13
C ILE A 135 -11.17 -0.57 -4.67
N ILE A 136 -10.20 -0.78 -5.54
CA ILE A 136 -9.79 -2.11 -6.01
C ILE A 136 -8.32 -2.28 -5.63
N ALA A 137 -8.05 -3.07 -4.59
CA ALA A 137 -6.70 -3.25 -4.07
C ALA A 137 -6.17 -4.65 -4.39
N ILE A 138 -4.93 -4.69 -4.84
CA ILE A 138 -4.20 -5.91 -5.15
C ILE A 138 -2.95 -5.94 -4.27
N ARG A 139 -2.88 -6.91 -3.35
CA ARG A 139 -1.72 -7.10 -2.49
C ARG A 139 -0.74 -8.06 -3.14
N GLY A 140 0.53 -7.67 -3.17
CA GLY A 140 1.59 -8.51 -3.70
C GLY A 140 3.00 -8.03 -3.37
N SER A 141 3.99 -8.85 -3.66
CA SER A 141 5.39 -8.46 -3.54
C SER A 141 5.88 -7.64 -4.74
N PHE A 142 5.31 -7.87 -5.94
CA PHE A 142 5.66 -7.22 -7.22
C PHE A 142 7.17 -7.15 -7.47
N ARG A 143 7.86 -8.27 -7.29
CA ARG A 143 9.31 -8.40 -7.33
C ARG A 143 9.79 -9.38 -8.40
N PRO A 144 9.81 -8.97 -9.67
CA PRO A 144 9.12 -7.81 -10.26
C PRO A 144 7.62 -8.03 -10.45
N VAL A 145 6.93 -6.97 -10.89
CA VAL A 145 5.56 -7.08 -11.43
C VAL A 145 5.60 -7.92 -12.72
N THR A 146 4.66 -8.85 -12.86
CA THR A 146 4.59 -9.80 -13.98
C THR A 146 3.27 -9.69 -14.74
N LYS A 147 3.16 -10.36 -15.88
CA LYS A 147 1.92 -10.40 -16.67
C LYS A 147 0.73 -10.90 -15.85
N VAL A 148 0.93 -11.88 -14.97
CA VAL A 148 -0.15 -12.38 -14.11
C VAL A 148 -0.71 -11.30 -13.18
N ASN A 149 0.14 -10.39 -12.67
CA ASN A 149 -0.34 -9.28 -11.84
C ASN A 149 -1.19 -8.30 -12.65
N VAL A 150 -0.81 -8.06 -13.91
CA VAL A 150 -1.57 -7.20 -14.84
C VAL A 150 -2.89 -7.87 -15.23
N ASP A 151 -2.89 -9.16 -15.49
CA ASP A 151 -4.12 -9.91 -15.77
C ASP A 151 -5.09 -9.86 -14.59
N MET A 152 -4.59 -10.12 -13.37
CA MET A 152 -5.38 -10.02 -12.14
C MET A 152 -6.12 -8.67 -12.03
N TYR A 153 -5.42 -7.54 -12.19
CA TYR A 153 -6.07 -6.24 -12.01
C TYR A 153 -7.05 -5.92 -13.14
N ARG A 154 -6.69 -6.22 -14.40
CA ARG A 154 -7.57 -5.97 -15.57
C ARG A 154 -8.86 -6.77 -15.48
N LYS A 155 -8.76 -8.03 -15.11
CA LYS A 155 -9.94 -8.90 -14.93
C LYS A 155 -10.79 -8.45 -13.74
N SER A 156 -10.14 -7.99 -12.65
CA SER A 156 -10.87 -7.40 -11.51
C SER A 156 -11.64 -6.14 -11.90
N LEU A 157 -11.05 -5.26 -12.69
CA LEU A 157 -11.75 -4.09 -13.24
C LEU A 157 -12.94 -4.50 -14.09
N SER A 158 -12.75 -5.46 -15.02
CA SER A 158 -13.82 -5.94 -15.88
C SER A 158 -14.99 -6.57 -15.10
N ILE A 159 -14.73 -7.24 -13.98
CA ILE A 159 -15.79 -7.74 -13.10
C ILE A 159 -16.47 -6.58 -12.38
N PHE A 160 -15.68 -5.63 -11.84
CA PHE A 160 -16.20 -4.48 -11.12
C PHE A 160 -17.12 -3.62 -11.99
N GLU A 161 -16.74 -3.36 -13.24
CA GLU A 161 -17.54 -2.59 -14.21
C GLU A 161 -18.92 -3.20 -14.48
N LYS A 162 -19.04 -4.52 -14.38
CA LYS A 162 -20.29 -5.27 -14.57
C LYS A 162 -21.15 -5.38 -13.30
N GLU A 163 -20.63 -4.95 -12.15
CA GLU A 163 -21.40 -4.98 -10.91
C GLU A 163 -22.52 -3.93 -10.93
N PRO A 164 -23.70 -4.22 -10.34
CA PRO A 164 -24.75 -3.23 -10.14
C PRO A 164 -24.20 -1.98 -9.43
N ASP A 165 -24.60 -0.79 -9.84
CA ASP A 165 -24.20 0.49 -9.26
C ASP A 165 -22.67 0.69 -9.20
N SER A 166 -21.94 0.12 -10.15
CA SER A 166 -20.52 0.41 -10.31
C SER A 166 -20.32 1.83 -10.84
N ASP A 167 -19.24 2.46 -10.40
CA ASP A 167 -18.84 3.80 -10.83
C ASP A 167 -17.32 3.75 -11.13
N PRO A 168 -16.94 3.29 -12.34
CA PRO A 168 -15.54 3.14 -12.73
C PRO A 168 -14.76 4.45 -12.70
N ASP A 169 -15.39 5.57 -13.10
CA ASP A 169 -14.75 6.89 -13.13
C ASP A 169 -14.41 7.41 -11.72
N ASN A 170 -15.13 6.92 -10.71
CA ASN A 170 -14.86 7.23 -9.31
C ASN A 170 -14.18 6.06 -8.58
N SER A 171 -13.34 5.32 -9.29
CA SER A 171 -12.64 4.15 -8.75
C SER A 171 -11.14 4.37 -8.71
N LEU A 172 -10.49 3.74 -7.74
CA LEU A 172 -9.04 3.79 -7.56
C LEU A 172 -8.49 2.36 -7.50
N VAL A 173 -7.55 2.04 -8.40
CA VAL A 173 -6.78 0.80 -8.35
C VAL A 173 -5.51 1.03 -7.55
N ILE A 174 -5.26 0.17 -6.57
CA ILE A 174 -4.13 0.28 -5.65
C ILE A 174 -3.32 -1.01 -5.68
N PHE A 175 -2.03 -0.88 -5.96
CA PHE A 175 -1.06 -1.95 -5.79
C PHE A 175 -0.43 -1.80 -4.40
N GLU A 176 -0.77 -2.70 -3.50
CA GLU A 176 -0.32 -2.63 -2.11
C GLU A 176 0.85 -3.58 -1.86
N ILE A 177 1.91 -3.04 -1.25
CA ILE A 177 3.08 -3.77 -0.78
C ILE A 177 3.14 -3.60 0.74
N THR A 178 3.14 -4.69 1.49
CA THR A 178 3.32 -4.61 2.95
C THR A 178 4.79 -4.46 3.32
N LEU A 179 5.09 -3.88 4.48
CA LEU A 179 6.46 -3.84 5.01
C LEU A 179 7.08 -5.24 5.08
N SER A 180 6.30 -6.25 5.45
CA SER A 180 6.78 -7.63 5.50
C SER A 180 7.21 -8.16 4.12
N ASN A 181 6.60 -7.71 3.03
CA ASN A 181 6.99 -8.03 1.67
C ASN A 181 8.28 -7.31 1.22
N LEU A 182 8.68 -6.24 1.92
CA LEU A 182 9.93 -5.51 1.66
C LEU A 182 11.10 -6.07 2.47
N MET A 183 10.84 -6.83 3.53
CA MET A 183 11.88 -7.43 4.37
C MET A 183 12.42 -8.70 3.73
N THR A 184 13.71 -8.73 3.37
CA THR A 184 14.35 -9.91 2.75
C THR A 184 15.19 -10.72 3.74
N THR A 185 15.95 -10.05 4.62
CA THR A 185 16.86 -10.68 5.60
C THR A 185 16.70 -10.06 7.00
N GLY A 186 15.45 -9.68 7.35
CA GLY A 186 15.19 -8.98 8.62
C GLY A 186 15.31 -7.46 8.55
N ALA A 187 15.85 -6.91 7.44
CA ALA A 187 15.91 -5.48 7.17
C ALA A 187 15.18 -5.13 5.85
N ILE A 188 14.70 -3.90 5.74
CA ILE A 188 14.11 -3.39 4.50
C ILE A 188 15.25 -3.00 3.56
N ASP A 189 15.16 -3.53 2.34
CA ASP A 189 16.02 -3.16 1.22
C ASP A 189 15.38 -1.98 0.48
N GLU A 190 15.94 -0.78 0.68
CA GLU A 190 15.41 0.46 0.09
C GLU A 190 15.57 0.51 -1.43
N GLU A 191 16.64 -0.07 -1.96
CA GLU A 191 16.87 -0.15 -3.40
C GLU A 191 15.80 -1.03 -4.06
N ASP A 192 15.57 -2.23 -3.50
CA ASP A 192 14.52 -3.13 -3.96
C ASP A 192 13.11 -2.50 -3.83
N PHE A 193 12.85 -1.76 -2.75
CA PHE A 193 11.61 -0.99 -2.62
C PHE A 193 11.45 0.03 -3.75
N MET A 194 12.49 0.83 -4.01
CA MET A 194 12.48 1.85 -5.04
C MET A 194 12.29 1.25 -6.44
N ASP A 195 12.89 0.11 -6.70
CA ASP A 195 12.74 -0.62 -7.96
C ASP A 195 11.29 -1.05 -8.19
N ARG A 196 10.65 -1.63 -7.17
CA ARG A 196 9.22 -2.02 -7.23
C ARG A 196 8.30 -0.81 -7.42
N ALA A 197 8.49 0.25 -6.64
CA ALA A 197 7.70 1.47 -6.75
C ALA A 197 7.84 2.13 -8.12
N LYS A 198 9.06 2.25 -8.64
CA LYS A 198 9.33 2.80 -9.98
C LYS A 198 8.64 2.00 -11.08
N LEU A 199 8.69 0.67 -11.02
CA LEU A 199 8.03 -0.18 -12.01
C LEU A 199 6.51 -0.01 -11.98
N LEU A 200 5.89 -0.09 -10.82
CA LEU A 200 4.43 0.03 -10.70
C LEU A 200 3.94 1.43 -11.12
N CYS A 201 4.62 2.49 -10.68
CA CYS A 201 4.30 3.85 -11.11
C CYS A 201 4.45 4.00 -12.63
N SER A 202 5.50 3.43 -13.25
CA SER A 202 5.70 3.48 -14.72
C SER A 202 4.61 2.78 -15.53
N LEU A 203 3.87 1.87 -14.90
CA LEU A 203 2.68 1.22 -15.46
C LEU A 203 1.39 2.03 -15.24
N GLY A 204 1.51 3.26 -14.74
CA GLY A 204 0.36 4.12 -14.45
C GLY A 204 -0.40 3.73 -13.18
N GLN A 205 0.20 2.98 -12.27
CA GLN A 205 -0.49 2.45 -11.09
C GLN A 205 -0.25 3.31 -9.85
N THR A 206 -1.28 3.39 -9.00
CA THR A 206 -1.13 3.92 -7.64
C THR A 206 -0.55 2.83 -6.74
N VAL A 207 0.52 3.17 -6.04
CA VAL A 207 1.22 2.26 -5.13
C VAL A 207 0.93 2.65 -3.68
N MET A 208 0.67 1.66 -2.83
CA MET A 208 0.50 1.83 -1.39
C MET A 208 1.50 0.97 -0.64
N ILE A 209 2.20 1.55 0.31
CA ILE A 209 3.03 0.81 1.26
C ILE A 209 2.32 0.81 2.60
N SER A 210 2.17 -0.36 3.21
CA SER A 210 1.41 -0.51 4.45
C SER A 210 2.10 -1.38 5.49
N ASN A 211 1.71 -1.19 6.74
CA ASN A 211 2.08 -2.09 7.85
C ASN A 211 0.95 -3.07 8.21
N PHE A 212 -0.01 -3.27 7.33
CA PHE A 212 -1.14 -4.19 7.56
C PHE A 212 -0.75 -5.62 7.24
N LYS A 213 -0.42 -6.41 8.24
CA LYS A 213 -0.13 -7.85 8.06
C LYS A 213 -1.38 -8.61 7.61
N GLU A 214 -2.50 -8.36 8.28
CA GLU A 214 -3.79 -9.03 8.04
C GLU A 214 -4.69 -8.19 7.11
N TYR A 215 -5.45 -8.87 6.27
CA TYR A 215 -6.35 -8.22 5.31
C TYR A 215 -7.50 -7.46 5.98
N TYR A 216 -7.97 -7.88 7.17
CA TYR A 216 -9.03 -7.15 7.87
C TYR A 216 -8.58 -5.74 8.27
N ARG A 217 -7.30 -5.56 8.64
CA ARG A 217 -6.75 -4.22 8.97
C ARG A 217 -6.71 -3.30 7.76
N LEU A 218 -6.33 -3.84 6.60
CA LEU A 218 -6.41 -3.10 5.34
C LEU A 218 -7.86 -2.70 5.01
N ALA A 219 -8.80 -3.61 5.21
CA ALA A 219 -10.22 -3.34 4.97
C ALA A 219 -10.76 -2.27 5.93
N GLU A 220 -10.41 -2.32 7.22
CA GLU A 220 -10.75 -1.29 8.20
C GLU A 220 -10.17 0.07 7.79
N TYR A 221 -8.89 0.13 7.43
CA TYR A 221 -8.25 1.35 6.97
C TYR A 221 -8.99 1.99 5.79
N PHE A 222 -9.30 1.24 4.74
CA PHE A 222 -10.08 1.77 3.62
C PHE A 222 -11.47 2.23 4.06
N SER A 223 -12.10 1.54 5.00
CA SER A 223 -13.45 1.86 5.48
C SER A 223 -13.53 3.19 6.26
N GLU A 224 -12.39 3.71 6.74
CA GLU A 224 -12.31 5.04 7.36
C GLU A 224 -12.54 6.15 6.34
N TYR A 225 -12.11 5.96 5.10
CA TYR A 225 -12.14 6.98 4.03
C TYR A 225 -13.35 6.84 3.10
N THR A 226 -13.86 5.62 2.93
CA THR A 226 -14.96 5.40 1.98
C THR A 226 -16.02 4.43 2.52
N LYS A 227 -17.28 4.69 2.15
CA LYS A 227 -18.41 3.76 2.31
C LYS A 227 -18.84 3.17 0.96
N LYS A 228 -18.08 3.45 -0.09
CA LYS A 228 -18.27 2.89 -1.42
C LYS A 228 -17.78 1.44 -1.48
N LYS A 229 -17.76 0.85 -2.67
CA LYS A 229 -17.34 -0.54 -2.87
C LYS A 229 -15.84 -0.71 -2.62
N ILE A 230 -15.46 -1.77 -1.91
CA ILE A 230 -14.07 -2.19 -1.74
C ILE A 230 -13.94 -3.59 -2.31
N ARG A 231 -12.97 -3.78 -3.19
CA ARG A 231 -12.64 -5.06 -3.83
C ARG A 231 -11.19 -5.39 -3.54
N LEU A 232 -10.99 -6.53 -2.89
CA LEU A 232 -9.65 -7.05 -2.64
C LEU A 232 -9.39 -8.18 -3.64
N THR A 233 -8.47 -7.95 -4.57
CA THR A 233 -8.03 -8.98 -5.52
C THR A 233 -6.88 -9.76 -4.93
N MET A 234 -6.99 -11.08 -4.92
CA MET A 234 -5.97 -11.96 -4.37
C MET A 234 -5.94 -13.33 -5.03
N GLY A 235 -4.81 -14.02 -4.94
CA GLY A 235 -4.71 -15.41 -5.34
C GLY A 235 -5.22 -16.38 -4.28
N VAL A 236 -5.49 -17.62 -4.68
CA VAL A 236 -6.01 -18.70 -3.80
C VAL A 236 -5.18 -18.89 -2.54
N ASN A 237 -3.85 -18.86 -2.64
CA ASN A 237 -2.98 -19.04 -1.47
C ASN A 237 -3.20 -17.96 -0.40
N ASN A 238 -3.44 -16.72 -0.81
CA ASN A 238 -3.74 -15.63 0.13
C ASN A 238 -5.09 -15.84 0.80
N LEU A 239 -6.10 -16.33 0.07
CA LEU A 239 -7.39 -16.65 0.66
C LEU A 239 -7.28 -17.79 1.67
N ILE A 240 -6.51 -18.83 1.39
CA ILE A 240 -6.26 -19.94 2.35
C ILE A 240 -5.60 -19.39 3.63
N GLU A 241 -4.63 -18.48 3.50
CA GLU A 241 -3.98 -17.86 4.66
C GLU A 241 -4.94 -16.97 5.48
N ILE A 242 -5.92 -16.32 4.86
CA ILE A 242 -6.98 -15.59 5.58
C ILE A 242 -7.80 -16.52 6.48
N PHE A 243 -8.00 -17.77 6.06
CA PHE A 243 -8.69 -18.78 6.87
C PHE A 243 -7.80 -19.49 7.89
N ASN A 244 -6.63 -18.96 8.20
CA ASN A 244 -5.71 -19.51 9.19
C ASN A 244 -5.86 -18.81 10.54
N GLU A 245 -6.47 -19.49 11.50
CA GLU A 245 -6.78 -18.95 12.83
C GLU A 245 -5.58 -18.43 13.62
N LYS A 246 -4.36 -18.87 13.27
CA LYS A 246 -3.13 -18.42 13.96
C LYS A 246 -2.93 -16.89 13.93
N TYR A 247 -3.45 -16.22 12.88
CA TYR A 247 -3.30 -14.77 12.70
C TYR A 247 -4.25 -13.92 13.56
N TYR A 248 -5.24 -14.56 14.21
CA TYR A 248 -6.32 -13.86 14.93
C TYR A 248 -6.34 -14.17 16.42
N ARG A 249 -5.30 -14.82 16.97
CA ARG A 249 -5.23 -15.24 18.39
C ARG A 249 -5.24 -14.06 19.36
N ASN A 250 -4.86 -12.88 18.92
CA ASN A 250 -4.85 -11.64 19.68
C ASN A 250 -6.19 -10.90 19.67
N LEU A 251 -7.17 -11.37 18.89
CA LEU A 251 -8.52 -10.82 18.87
C LEU A 251 -9.41 -11.60 19.85
N SER A 252 -10.22 -10.90 20.63
CA SER A 252 -11.14 -11.52 21.61
C SER A 252 -12.14 -12.47 20.95
N GLY A 253 -12.64 -12.08 19.77
CA GLY A 253 -13.56 -12.90 18.96
C GLY A 253 -12.85 -13.79 17.93
N GLY A 254 -11.50 -13.84 17.94
CA GLY A 254 -10.71 -14.65 17.04
C GLY A 254 -11.00 -14.39 15.56
N ILE A 255 -11.08 -15.47 14.77
CA ILE A 255 -11.36 -15.38 13.33
C ILE A 255 -12.73 -14.78 13.01
N LEU A 256 -13.74 -14.95 13.87
CA LEU A 256 -15.07 -14.38 13.63
C LEU A 256 -15.06 -12.85 13.73
N GLU A 257 -14.33 -12.31 14.69
CA GLU A 257 -14.14 -10.86 14.80
C GLU A 257 -13.40 -10.31 13.57
N ALA A 258 -12.28 -10.96 13.17
CA ALA A 258 -11.54 -10.58 11.98
C ALA A 258 -12.40 -10.59 10.72
N PHE A 259 -13.26 -11.59 10.57
CA PHE A 259 -14.12 -11.74 9.40
C PHE A 259 -15.30 -10.76 9.40
N GLY A 260 -15.84 -10.42 10.57
CA GLY A 260 -16.79 -9.31 10.70
C GLY A 260 -16.21 -7.98 10.25
N LYS A 261 -14.93 -7.75 10.54
CA LYS A 261 -14.17 -6.56 10.10
C LYS A 261 -13.78 -6.62 8.61
N LEU A 262 -13.43 -7.81 8.09
CA LEU A 262 -13.04 -7.98 6.69
C LEU A 262 -14.23 -7.94 5.74
N PHE A 263 -15.25 -8.76 6.01
CA PHE A 263 -16.38 -8.97 5.10
C PHE A 263 -17.59 -8.07 5.37
N PHE A 264 -17.35 -6.81 5.77
CA PHE A 264 -18.45 -5.86 5.93
C PHE A 264 -19.23 -5.63 4.60
N LYS A 265 -20.37 -4.93 4.68
CA LYS A 265 -21.40 -4.88 3.64
C LYS A 265 -20.86 -4.65 2.22
N ASN A 266 -19.94 -3.70 2.05
CA ASN A 266 -19.49 -3.24 0.73
C ASN A 266 -18.17 -3.87 0.26
N LEU A 267 -17.61 -4.84 1.01
CA LEU A 267 -16.38 -5.52 0.62
C LEU A 267 -16.68 -6.87 -0.03
N LYS A 268 -15.97 -7.15 -1.14
CA LYS A 268 -15.87 -8.48 -1.77
C LYS A 268 -14.40 -8.81 -2.07
N VAL A 269 -14.10 -10.09 -2.09
CA VAL A 269 -12.83 -10.65 -2.57
C VAL A 269 -13.02 -11.12 -4.01
N TYR A 270 -12.18 -10.65 -4.92
CA TYR A 270 -12.02 -11.21 -6.25
C TYR A 270 -10.88 -12.22 -6.22
N LEU A 271 -11.21 -13.47 -6.47
CA LEU A 271 -10.28 -14.58 -6.33
C LEU A 271 -9.69 -14.98 -7.68
N TYR A 272 -8.38 -14.78 -7.84
CA TYR A 272 -7.64 -15.26 -8.99
C TYR A 272 -7.20 -16.70 -8.75
N PRO A 273 -7.53 -17.64 -9.66
CA PRO A 273 -7.18 -19.04 -9.48
C PRO A 273 -5.67 -19.27 -9.56
N ILE A 274 -5.24 -20.45 -9.12
CA ILE A 274 -3.86 -20.91 -9.25
C ILE A 274 -3.83 -22.20 -10.06
N ILE A 275 -2.84 -22.37 -10.91
CA ILE A 275 -2.54 -23.60 -11.62
C ILE A 275 -1.39 -24.34 -10.93
N ASP A 276 -1.57 -25.62 -10.73
CA ASP A 276 -0.49 -26.51 -10.31
C ASP A 276 0.40 -26.78 -11.52
N PRO A 277 1.70 -26.42 -11.50
CA PRO A 277 2.57 -26.52 -12.66
C PRO A 277 2.87 -27.95 -13.09
N GLU A 278 2.76 -28.93 -12.18
CA GLU A 278 3.05 -30.34 -12.46
C GLU A 278 1.84 -31.07 -13.03
N THR A 279 0.67 -30.83 -12.44
CA THR A 279 -0.57 -31.56 -12.78
C THR A 279 -1.46 -30.81 -13.77
N GLY A 280 -1.25 -29.49 -13.95
CA GLY A 280 -2.12 -28.62 -14.72
C GLY A 280 -3.49 -28.36 -14.06
N LYS A 281 -3.70 -28.84 -12.83
CA LYS A 281 -4.95 -28.67 -12.10
C LYS A 281 -5.14 -27.24 -11.65
N ILE A 282 -6.33 -26.68 -11.94
CA ILE A 282 -6.71 -25.36 -11.51
C ILE A 282 -7.44 -25.46 -10.15
N THR A 283 -7.03 -24.58 -9.23
CA THR A 283 -7.70 -24.40 -7.94
C THR A 283 -8.35 -23.02 -7.90
N ASP A 284 -9.64 -23.00 -7.61
CA ASP A 284 -10.54 -21.85 -7.50
C ASP A 284 -11.31 -21.87 -6.18
N SER A 285 -12.35 -21.05 -6.02
CA SER A 285 -13.18 -21.01 -4.82
C SER A 285 -13.97 -22.33 -4.59
N ASN A 286 -14.21 -23.13 -5.63
CA ASN A 286 -14.95 -24.37 -5.53
C ASN A 286 -14.08 -25.55 -5.11
N THR A 287 -12.80 -25.49 -5.47
CA THR A 287 -11.85 -26.61 -5.35
C THR A 287 -10.80 -26.41 -4.27
N LEU A 288 -10.61 -25.16 -3.78
CA LEU A 288 -9.70 -24.91 -2.67
C LEU A 288 -10.12 -25.63 -1.38
N ARG A 289 -9.14 -25.99 -0.57
CA ARG A 289 -9.36 -26.66 0.71
C ARG A 289 -9.05 -25.69 1.85
N VAL A 290 -10.06 -25.36 2.63
CA VAL A 290 -9.92 -24.70 3.93
C VAL A 290 -9.91 -25.73 5.05
N ASN A 291 -9.47 -25.33 6.25
CA ASN A 291 -9.58 -26.17 7.43
C ASN A 291 -11.03 -26.71 7.57
N PRO A 292 -11.26 -28.03 7.76
CA PRO A 292 -12.60 -28.61 7.87
C PRO A 292 -13.50 -27.91 8.89
N ARG A 293 -12.94 -27.42 10.00
CA ARG A 293 -13.68 -26.65 11.03
C ARG A 293 -14.24 -25.32 10.52
N LEU A 294 -13.63 -24.74 9.50
CA LEU A 294 -14.01 -23.46 8.92
C LEU A 294 -14.77 -23.59 7.60
N LYS A 295 -15.05 -24.83 7.16
CA LYS A 295 -15.68 -25.10 5.87
C LYS A 295 -17.05 -24.42 5.73
N GLU A 296 -17.88 -24.49 6.77
CA GLU A 296 -19.23 -23.90 6.72
C GLU A 296 -19.16 -22.37 6.76
N LEU A 297 -18.20 -21.80 7.49
CA LEU A 297 -17.96 -20.36 7.48
C LEU A 297 -17.48 -19.89 6.09
N TYR A 298 -16.60 -20.66 5.43
CA TYR A 298 -16.18 -20.38 4.07
C TYR A 298 -17.36 -20.44 3.08
N ASN A 299 -18.19 -21.49 3.18
CA ASN A 299 -19.39 -21.64 2.37
C ASN A 299 -20.35 -20.46 2.55
N PHE A 300 -20.53 -20.00 3.80
CA PHE A 300 -21.36 -18.82 4.09
C PHE A 300 -20.91 -17.59 3.30
N PHE A 301 -19.61 -17.25 3.29
CA PHE A 301 -19.11 -16.12 2.54
C PHE A 301 -19.21 -16.30 1.04
N LYS A 302 -19.02 -17.51 0.56
CA LYS A 302 -19.16 -17.82 -0.86
C LYS A 302 -20.61 -17.71 -1.35
N TYR A 303 -21.57 -18.28 -0.62
CA TYR A 303 -23.00 -18.18 -0.96
C TYR A 303 -23.56 -16.76 -0.85
N ASN A 304 -22.90 -15.89 -0.09
CA ASN A 304 -23.27 -14.47 0.04
C ASN A 304 -22.47 -13.57 -0.92
N ASP A 305 -21.88 -14.11 -1.97
CA ASP A 305 -21.09 -13.37 -2.99
C ASP A 305 -19.97 -12.51 -2.38
N LYS A 306 -19.43 -12.92 -1.24
CA LYS A 306 -18.27 -12.25 -0.62
C LYS A 306 -16.94 -12.68 -1.24
N VAL A 307 -16.91 -13.86 -1.86
CA VAL A 307 -15.82 -14.40 -2.64
C VAL A 307 -16.33 -14.67 -4.06
N VAL A 308 -15.76 -13.99 -5.04
CA VAL A 308 -16.14 -14.06 -6.46
C VAL A 308 -14.93 -14.50 -7.27
N ASP A 309 -15.07 -15.60 -8.02
CA ASP A 309 -13.98 -16.10 -8.87
C ASP A 309 -13.77 -15.19 -10.10
N ILE A 310 -12.51 -14.98 -10.44
CA ILE A 310 -12.11 -14.44 -11.74
C ILE A 310 -12.05 -15.62 -12.71
N LEU A 311 -13.01 -15.68 -13.65
CA LEU A 311 -13.16 -16.82 -14.57
C LEU A 311 -12.45 -16.63 -15.91
N ASP A 312 -12.31 -15.38 -16.38
CA ASP A 312 -11.68 -15.04 -17.64
C ASP A 312 -10.20 -14.68 -17.43
N TYR A 313 -9.37 -15.69 -17.15
CA TYR A 313 -7.93 -15.56 -16.89
C TYR A 313 -7.10 -16.14 -18.03
N ASN A 314 -5.85 -15.67 -18.17
CA ASN A 314 -4.91 -16.21 -19.13
C ASN A 314 -4.13 -17.39 -18.52
N THR A 315 -4.39 -18.60 -19.01
CA THR A 315 -3.75 -19.84 -18.51
C THR A 315 -2.23 -19.88 -18.69
N GLU A 316 -1.70 -19.23 -19.72
CA GLU A 316 -0.25 -19.17 -19.92
C GLU A 316 0.42 -18.22 -18.92
N ASP A 317 -0.23 -17.09 -18.63
CA ASP A 317 0.29 -16.13 -17.63
C ASP A 317 0.25 -16.71 -16.22
N MET A 318 -0.71 -17.60 -15.89
CA MET A 318 -0.80 -18.26 -14.58
C MET A 318 0.45 -19.08 -14.20
N LYS A 319 1.24 -19.51 -15.18
CA LYS A 319 2.50 -20.26 -14.97
C LYS A 319 3.68 -19.35 -14.59
N ILE A 320 3.49 -18.03 -14.56
CA ILE A 320 4.54 -17.05 -14.27
C ILE A 320 4.64 -16.80 -12.77
N PHE A 321 5.75 -17.15 -12.16
CA PHE A 321 6.05 -16.84 -10.76
C PHE A 321 7.10 -15.73 -10.68
N SER A 322 6.80 -14.65 -9.97
CA SER A 322 7.70 -13.48 -9.81
C SER A 322 9.07 -13.88 -9.27
N ARG A 323 9.13 -14.87 -8.37
CA ARG A 323 10.39 -15.35 -7.79
C ARG A 323 11.31 -15.94 -8.85
N ASP A 324 10.77 -16.77 -9.75
CA ASP A 324 11.55 -17.40 -10.80
C ASP A 324 12.04 -16.37 -11.82
N VAL A 325 11.20 -15.39 -12.11
CA VAL A 325 11.56 -14.24 -12.97
C VAL A 325 12.70 -13.44 -12.35
N LEU A 326 12.64 -13.16 -11.04
CA LEU A 326 13.70 -12.46 -10.33
C LEU A 326 15.04 -13.21 -10.37
N GLU A 327 14.99 -14.53 -10.18
CA GLU A 327 16.21 -15.36 -10.26
C GLU A 327 16.83 -15.33 -11.67
N GLN A 328 16.01 -15.42 -12.71
CA GLN A 328 16.46 -15.31 -14.10
C GLN A 328 17.12 -13.95 -14.38
N ILE A 329 16.51 -12.84 -13.89
CA ILE A 329 17.09 -11.49 -14.01
C ILE A 329 18.48 -11.44 -13.35
N LYS A 330 18.59 -11.93 -12.11
CA LYS A 330 19.85 -11.90 -11.33
C LYS A 330 20.94 -12.76 -11.94
N LYS A 331 20.58 -13.90 -12.56
CA LYS A 331 21.52 -14.81 -13.23
C LYS A 331 21.87 -14.34 -14.65
N GLY A 332 21.20 -13.31 -15.17
CA GLY A 332 21.36 -12.84 -16.55
C GLY A 332 20.92 -13.90 -17.58
N GLU A 333 19.95 -14.74 -17.24
CA GLU A 333 19.32 -15.70 -18.15
C GLU A 333 18.47 -14.95 -19.19
N LYS A 334 18.11 -15.61 -20.30
CA LYS A 334 17.21 -15.05 -21.32
C LYS A 334 15.80 -15.57 -21.12
N GLY A 335 14.80 -14.83 -21.66
CA GLY A 335 13.40 -15.28 -21.73
C GLY A 335 12.49 -14.77 -20.61
N TRP A 336 13.04 -14.13 -19.58
CA TRP A 336 12.24 -13.48 -18.53
C TRP A 336 11.47 -12.25 -19.04
N GLU A 337 11.98 -11.63 -20.10
CA GLU A 337 11.42 -10.42 -20.71
C GLU A 337 9.97 -10.65 -21.16
N ASN A 338 9.69 -11.86 -21.69
CA ASN A 338 8.37 -12.24 -22.18
C ASN A 338 7.35 -12.51 -21.04
N LYS A 339 7.81 -12.61 -19.80
CA LYS A 339 6.97 -12.84 -18.61
C LYS A 339 6.50 -11.53 -17.95
N LEU A 340 7.05 -10.40 -18.42
CA LEU A 340 6.77 -9.08 -17.88
C LEU A 340 5.78 -8.30 -18.75
N PRO A 341 5.10 -7.31 -18.18
CA PRO A 341 4.30 -6.35 -18.95
C PRO A 341 5.18 -5.61 -19.97
N GLU A 342 4.53 -5.08 -21.01
CA GLU A 342 5.22 -4.31 -22.04
C GLU A 342 5.99 -3.12 -21.45
N GLY A 343 7.20 -2.89 -21.91
CA GLY A 343 8.08 -1.81 -21.46
C GLY A 343 8.84 -2.08 -20.16
N VAL A 344 8.35 -3.00 -19.31
CA VAL A 344 8.98 -3.27 -17.99
C VAL A 344 10.37 -3.86 -18.14
N SER A 345 10.57 -4.79 -19.08
CA SER A 345 11.89 -5.37 -19.34
C SER A 345 12.93 -4.34 -19.77
N LYS A 346 12.54 -3.41 -20.66
CA LYS A 346 13.41 -2.29 -21.07
C LYS A 346 13.79 -1.40 -19.88
N LEU A 347 12.83 -1.13 -18.97
CA LEU A 347 13.09 -0.32 -17.78
C LEU A 347 14.06 -1.01 -16.81
N ILE A 348 13.91 -2.33 -16.61
CA ILE A 348 14.82 -3.13 -15.78
C ILE A 348 16.23 -3.10 -16.35
N ILE A 349 16.39 -3.31 -17.66
CA ILE A 349 17.69 -3.31 -18.34
C ILE A 349 18.35 -1.92 -18.26
N ASN A 350 17.62 -0.87 -18.65
CA ASN A 350 18.16 0.49 -18.74
C ASN A 350 18.54 1.07 -17.36
N LYS A 351 17.77 0.75 -16.32
CA LYS A 351 18.00 1.25 -14.97
C LYS A 351 18.68 0.24 -14.06
N LYS A 352 19.06 -0.93 -14.58
CA LYS A 352 19.72 -2.04 -13.86
C LYS A 352 18.97 -2.46 -12.58
N LEU A 353 17.62 -2.46 -12.63
CA LEU A 353 16.79 -2.77 -11.48
C LEU A 353 16.93 -4.23 -11.05
N PHE A 354 16.61 -4.53 -9.77
CA PHE A 354 16.65 -5.87 -9.17
C PHE A 354 17.99 -6.59 -9.29
N GLY A 355 19.09 -5.85 -9.39
CA GLY A 355 20.42 -6.41 -9.53
C GLY A 355 20.70 -7.00 -10.93
N PHE A 356 19.99 -6.53 -11.96
CA PHE A 356 20.25 -6.93 -13.35
C PHE A 356 21.70 -6.65 -13.73
N LYS A 357 22.38 -7.69 -14.22
CA LYS A 357 23.75 -7.61 -14.78
C LYS A 357 23.69 -7.86 -16.27
N SER A 358 24.11 -6.90 -17.06
CA SER A 358 24.38 -7.12 -18.48
C SER A 358 25.53 -8.12 -18.60
N LYS A 359 25.33 -9.20 -19.36
CA LYS A 359 26.44 -10.07 -19.77
C LYS A 359 27.30 -9.39 -20.81
#